data_fa03d5c0550f6a8c7b0f49a77eff8363
#
_entry.id   fa03d5c0550f6a8c7b0f49a77eff8363
#
_cell.length_a   1.000
_cell.length_b   1.000
_cell.length_c   1.000
_cell.angle_alpha   90.00
_cell.angle_beta   90.00
_cell.angle_gamma   90.00
#
_symmetry.space_group_name_H-M   'P 1'
#
loop_
_entity.id
_entity.type
_entity.pdbx_description
1 polymer ?
#
loop_
_entity_poly.entity_id
_entity_poly.type
_entity_poly.pdbx_seq_one_letter_code
_entity_poly.pdbx_strand_id
1 'polypeptide(L)'
;DLVVTGTTTELDKTVIEQLVGPLEHILRNSVDHGIEAPSVRAGRGKAPRGRITFHSSVESTQVVVRIRDDGGGIDTARVRQAAVQRGLISEAEAASLNDKESYQLMFRPGFSTAESVTEISGRGVGLDIVQSTVRGLNGSVSVDSQVGEGTEFHIRLPISLAITRVLMVEANQETFAIPLVAVNQVARVA
;
A
#
# COMPACT_ATOMS: atom_id res chain seq x y z
N ASP A 1 17.72 7.30 9.47
CA ASP A 1 17.70 8.59 8.75
C ASP A 1 16.44 8.67 7.87
N LEU A 2 15.72 9.80 7.95
CA LEU A 2 14.59 10.10 7.06
C LEU A 2 15.02 11.21 6.06
N VAL A 3 14.85 10.94 4.78
CA VAL A 3 15.09 11.90 3.69
C VAL A 3 13.77 12.24 3.02
N VAL A 4 13.40 13.51 2.98
CA VAL A 4 12.16 13.98 2.37
C VAL A 4 12.47 14.81 1.14
N THR A 5 11.82 14.51 0.03
CA THR A 5 11.97 15.19 -1.27
C THR A 5 10.60 15.41 -1.92
N GLY A 6 10.50 16.31 -2.90
CA GLY A 6 9.24 16.61 -3.59
C GLY A 6 8.27 17.47 -2.77
N THR A 7 8.79 18.35 -1.92
CA THR A 7 8.01 19.19 -0.99
C THR A 7 7.09 20.22 -1.65
N THR A 8 7.17 20.41 -2.96
CA THR A 8 6.32 21.33 -3.73
C THR A 8 5.06 20.69 -4.28
N THR A 9 4.81 19.40 -3.98
CA THR A 9 3.61 18.71 -4.42
C THR A 9 2.40 19.16 -3.60
N GLU A 10 1.39 19.70 -4.27
CA GLU A 10 0.15 20.16 -3.65
C GLU A 10 -0.92 19.10 -3.72
N LEU A 11 -1.65 18.92 -2.63
CA LEU A 11 -2.81 18.05 -2.49
C LEU A 11 -3.91 18.77 -1.70
N ASP A 12 -5.16 18.38 -1.93
CA ASP A 12 -6.27 18.85 -1.09
C ASP A 12 -6.02 18.52 0.38
N LYS A 13 -6.33 19.47 1.25
CA LYS A 13 -6.13 19.32 2.71
C LYS A 13 -6.85 18.09 3.26
N THR A 14 -8.05 17.81 2.79
CA THR A 14 -8.84 16.66 3.25
C THR A 14 -8.20 15.33 2.84
N VAL A 15 -7.54 15.28 1.69
CA VAL A 15 -6.75 14.12 1.24
C VAL A 15 -5.54 13.93 2.13
N ILE A 16 -4.81 15.02 2.42
CA ILE A 16 -3.64 14.97 3.30
C ILE A 16 -4.03 14.45 4.69
N GLU A 17 -5.11 14.98 5.29
CA GLU A 17 -5.58 14.57 6.62
C GLU A 17 -5.93 13.06 6.67
N GLN A 18 -6.49 12.50 5.60
CA GLN A 18 -6.80 11.08 5.53
C GLN A 18 -5.56 10.20 5.28
N LEU A 19 -4.52 10.74 4.66
CA LEU A 19 -3.28 10.01 4.37
C LEU A 19 -2.33 9.90 5.57
N VAL A 20 -2.44 10.77 6.57
CA VAL A 20 -1.52 10.78 7.72
C VAL A 20 -1.41 9.39 8.36
N GLY A 21 -2.54 8.76 8.70
CA GLY A 21 -2.55 7.43 9.30
C GLY A 21 -1.91 6.34 8.43
N PRO A 22 -2.31 6.19 7.15
CA PRO A 22 -1.64 5.31 6.19
C PRO A 22 -0.13 5.52 6.08
N LEU A 23 0.32 6.78 5.96
CA LEU A 23 1.74 7.11 5.83
C LEU A 23 2.52 6.77 7.09
N GLU A 24 2.00 7.13 8.27
CA GLU A 24 2.58 6.76 9.55
C GLU A 24 2.73 5.24 9.70
N HIS A 25 1.71 4.48 9.27
CA HIS A 25 1.75 3.02 9.35
C HIS A 25 2.85 2.44 8.46
N ILE A 26 2.98 2.91 7.20
CA ILE A 26 4.06 2.47 6.30
C ILE A 26 5.43 2.83 6.88
N LEU A 27 5.62 4.06 7.35
CA LEU A 27 6.88 4.50 7.96
C LEU A 27 7.23 3.66 9.20
N ARG A 28 6.26 3.35 10.04
CA ARG A 28 6.42 2.49 11.21
C ARG A 28 6.83 1.07 10.79
N ASN A 29 6.17 0.48 9.79
CA ASN A 29 6.55 -0.82 9.27
C ASN A 29 7.98 -0.84 8.75
N SER A 30 8.43 0.21 8.06
CA SER A 30 9.82 0.33 7.62
C SER A 30 10.79 0.33 8.80
N VAL A 31 10.47 1.05 9.88
CA VAL A 31 11.32 1.13 11.08
C VAL A 31 11.32 -0.19 11.86
N ASP A 32 10.14 -0.73 12.14
CA ASP A 32 9.97 -1.85 13.07
C ASP A 32 10.33 -3.20 12.42
N HIS A 33 10.10 -3.34 11.13
CA HIS A 33 10.20 -4.62 10.40
C HIS A 33 11.10 -4.57 9.16
N GLY A 34 11.24 -3.40 8.53
CA GLY A 34 12.04 -3.23 7.32
C GLY A 34 13.52 -3.10 7.61
N ILE A 35 13.90 -2.14 8.45
CA ILE A 35 15.29 -1.82 8.76
C ILE A 35 15.89 -2.86 9.73
N GLU A 36 16.99 -3.48 9.32
CA GLU A 36 17.71 -4.45 10.15
C GLU A 36 18.49 -3.75 11.27
N ALA A 37 18.76 -4.48 12.34
CA ALA A 37 19.65 -4.03 13.42
C ALA A 37 21.05 -3.66 12.89
N PRO A 38 21.73 -2.67 13.46
CA PRO A 38 23.03 -2.17 12.96
C PRO A 38 24.08 -3.26 12.75
N SER A 39 24.11 -4.29 13.62
CA SER A 39 25.04 -5.42 13.50
C SER A 39 24.75 -6.30 12.28
N VAL A 40 23.48 -6.52 11.96
CA VAL A 40 23.06 -7.29 10.79
C VAL A 40 23.39 -6.51 9.51
N ARG A 41 23.12 -5.18 9.51
CA ARG A 41 23.44 -4.30 8.39
C ARG A 41 24.94 -4.29 8.10
N ALA A 42 25.77 -4.14 9.12
CA ALA A 42 27.22 -4.18 8.98
C ALA A 42 27.71 -5.51 8.36
N GLY A 43 27.15 -6.64 8.79
CA GLY A 43 27.45 -7.96 8.22
C GLY A 43 27.05 -8.12 6.75
N ARG A 44 26.14 -7.26 6.24
CA ARG A 44 25.70 -7.20 4.83
C ARG A 44 26.37 -6.07 4.03
N GLY A 45 27.37 -5.40 4.60
CA GLY A 45 28.05 -4.26 3.95
C GLY A 45 27.21 -2.99 3.83
N LYS A 46 26.10 -2.89 4.57
CA LYS A 46 25.24 -1.70 4.62
C LYS A 46 25.72 -0.71 5.69
N ALA A 47 25.37 0.56 5.51
CA ALA A 47 25.60 1.58 6.54
C ALA A 47 24.86 1.17 7.85
N PRO A 48 25.45 1.39 9.04
CA PRO A 48 24.84 1.03 10.32
C PRO A 48 23.47 1.69 10.54
N ARG A 49 23.28 2.91 10.04
CA ARG A 49 22.00 3.61 10.04
C ARG A 49 21.21 3.26 8.79
N GLY A 50 19.97 2.77 9.00
CA GLY A 50 19.01 2.61 7.93
C GLY A 50 18.50 3.95 7.41
N ARG A 51 18.09 3.96 6.16
CA ARG A 51 17.53 5.14 5.48
C ARG A 51 16.12 4.87 5.01
N ILE A 52 15.23 5.81 5.30
CA ILE A 52 13.90 5.86 4.72
C ILE A 52 13.83 7.12 3.86
N THR A 53 13.41 6.99 2.62
CA THR A 53 13.20 8.10 1.69
C THR A 53 11.72 8.27 1.45
N PHE A 54 11.21 9.47 1.71
CA PHE A 54 9.88 9.90 1.34
C PHE A 54 10.00 10.84 0.14
N HIS A 55 9.32 10.50 -0.95
CA HIS A 55 9.32 11.31 -2.16
C HIS A 55 7.89 11.51 -2.65
N SER A 56 7.52 12.76 -2.97
CA SER A 56 6.25 13.06 -3.64
C SER A 56 6.50 13.77 -4.96
N SER A 57 5.72 13.42 -5.97
CA SER A 57 5.78 14.00 -7.31
C SER A 57 4.41 14.03 -7.96
N VAL A 58 4.26 14.90 -8.94
CA VAL A 58 3.09 14.90 -9.84
C VAL A 58 3.50 14.16 -11.11
N GLU A 59 2.77 13.11 -11.44
CA GLU A 59 2.96 12.30 -12.64
C GLU A 59 1.66 12.32 -13.45
N SER A 60 1.65 13.05 -14.54
CA SER A 60 0.46 13.27 -15.38
C SER A 60 -0.70 13.88 -14.58
N THR A 61 -1.74 13.10 -14.28
CA THR A 61 -2.95 13.50 -13.54
C THR A 61 -3.00 12.92 -12.12
N GLN A 62 -1.88 12.43 -11.62
CA GLN A 62 -1.80 11.79 -10.31
C GLN A 62 -0.67 12.39 -9.46
N VAL A 63 -0.91 12.45 -8.17
CA VAL A 63 0.16 12.59 -7.18
C VAL A 63 0.66 11.20 -6.85
N VAL A 64 1.97 11.01 -6.92
CA VAL A 64 2.63 9.76 -6.55
C VAL A 64 3.49 10.01 -5.32
N VAL A 65 3.19 9.27 -4.25
CA VAL A 65 4.01 9.25 -3.03
C VAL A 65 4.77 7.92 -3.01
N ARG A 66 6.09 8.00 -2.89
CA ARG A 66 6.98 6.84 -2.75
C ARG A 66 7.63 6.87 -1.36
N ILE A 67 7.55 5.76 -0.67
CA ILE A 67 8.21 5.56 0.62
C ILE A 67 9.11 4.35 0.47
N ARG A 68 10.43 4.58 0.50
CA ARG A 68 11.43 3.53 0.33
C ARG A 68 12.29 3.42 1.56
N ASP A 69 12.48 2.20 2.05
CA ASP A 69 13.52 1.85 3.01
C ASP A 69 14.67 1.08 2.32
N ASP A 70 15.85 1.11 2.92
CA ASP A 70 17.03 0.33 2.53
C ASP A 70 17.23 -0.91 3.41
N GLY A 71 16.12 -1.44 3.91
CA GLY A 71 16.09 -2.55 4.86
C GLY A 71 16.29 -3.93 4.24
N GLY A 72 15.82 -4.95 4.96
CA GLY A 72 15.97 -6.36 4.58
C GLY A 72 15.16 -6.80 3.37
N GLY A 73 14.19 -6.00 2.94
CA GLY A 73 13.22 -6.38 1.91
C GLY A 73 12.20 -7.41 2.40
N ILE A 74 11.28 -7.77 1.52
CA ILE A 74 10.20 -8.70 1.82
C ILE A 74 10.45 -10.03 1.12
N ASP A 75 10.53 -11.09 1.92
CA ASP A 75 10.61 -12.46 1.43
C ASP A 75 9.21 -12.96 1.06
N THR A 76 8.92 -13.07 -0.24
CA THR A 76 7.62 -13.50 -0.76
C THR A 76 7.28 -14.95 -0.40
N ALA A 77 8.27 -15.82 -0.23
CA ALA A 77 8.03 -17.18 0.23
C ALA A 77 7.47 -17.19 1.66
N ARG A 78 8.02 -16.36 2.55
CA ARG A 78 7.50 -16.19 3.92
C ARG A 78 6.11 -15.56 3.94
N VAL A 79 5.85 -14.60 3.03
CA VAL A 79 4.51 -14.00 2.88
C VAL A 79 3.48 -15.05 2.48
N ARG A 80 3.77 -15.88 1.47
CA ARG A 80 2.89 -16.98 1.04
C ARG A 80 2.65 -17.99 2.15
N GLN A 81 3.71 -18.40 2.84
CA GLN A 81 3.60 -19.34 3.95
C GLN A 81 2.73 -18.78 5.08
N ALA A 82 2.91 -17.51 5.45
CA ALA A 82 2.08 -16.85 6.46
C ALA A 82 0.61 -16.77 6.04
N ALA A 83 0.32 -16.52 4.76
CA ALA A 83 -1.04 -16.48 4.24
C ALA A 83 -1.73 -17.86 4.30
N VAL A 84 -1.01 -18.95 4.01
CA VAL A 84 -1.51 -20.33 4.15
C VAL A 84 -1.79 -20.65 5.61
N GLN A 85 -0.85 -20.37 6.50
CA GLN A 85 -1.00 -20.62 7.95
C GLN A 85 -2.22 -19.90 8.55
N ARG A 86 -2.60 -18.76 8.00
CA ARG A 86 -3.77 -17.98 8.42
C ARG A 86 -5.07 -18.37 7.69
N GLY A 87 -5.01 -19.34 6.79
CA GLY A 87 -6.17 -19.77 6.01
C GLY A 87 -6.67 -18.76 4.99
N LEU A 88 -5.84 -17.78 4.59
CA LEU A 88 -6.19 -16.77 3.60
C LEU A 88 -6.11 -17.31 2.17
N ILE A 89 -5.27 -18.30 1.94
CA ILE A 89 -5.08 -19.00 0.67
C ILE A 89 -4.73 -20.47 0.94
N SER A 90 -4.95 -21.34 -0.04
CA SER A 90 -4.49 -22.73 -0.02
C SER A 90 -3.00 -22.85 -0.39
N GLU A 91 -2.39 -24.01 -0.10
CA GLU A 91 -1.01 -24.30 -0.53
C GLU A 91 -0.88 -24.32 -2.07
N ALA A 92 -1.90 -24.82 -2.77
CA ALA A 92 -1.93 -24.85 -4.22
C ALA A 92 -1.94 -23.43 -4.82
N GLU A 93 -2.74 -22.52 -4.26
CA GLU A 93 -2.76 -21.11 -4.63
C GLU A 93 -1.39 -20.46 -4.33
N ALA A 94 -0.83 -20.70 -3.14
CA ALA A 94 0.48 -20.16 -2.75
C ALA A 94 1.60 -20.56 -3.73
N ALA A 95 1.57 -21.79 -4.24
CA ALA A 95 2.55 -22.28 -5.20
C ALA A 95 2.45 -21.63 -6.59
N SER A 96 1.27 -21.11 -6.97
CA SER A 96 1.03 -20.48 -8.26
C SER A 96 1.31 -18.97 -8.30
N LEU A 97 1.39 -18.32 -7.13
CA LEU A 97 1.56 -16.87 -7.03
C LEU A 97 2.99 -16.43 -7.40
N ASN A 98 3.08 -15.41 -8.24
CA ASN A 98 4.32 -14.67 -8.46
C ASN A 98 4.58 -13.67 -7.31
N ASP A 99 5.75 -13.00 -7.32
CA ASP A 99 6.14 -12.09 -6.25
C ASP A 99 5.19 -10.89 -6.11
N LYS A 100 4.74 -10.31 -7.21
CA LYS A 100 3.80 -9.18 -7.17
C LYS A 100 2.45 -9.57 -6.58
N GLU A 101 1.95 -10.75 -6.94
CA GLU A 101 0.72 -11.30 -6.37
C GLU A 101 0.91 -11.63 -4.89
N SER A 102 2.08 -12.11 -4.50
CA SER A 102 2.42 -12.41 -3.11
C SER A 102 2.39 -11.13 -2.26
N TYR A 103 2.91 -10.01 -2.75
CA TYR A 103 2.82 -8.73 -2.04
C TYR A 103 1.37 -8.29 -1.82
N GLN A 104 0.44 -8.60 -2.74
CA GLN A 104 -0.98 -8.25 -2.57
C GLN A 104 -1.64 -8.98 -1.38
N LEU A 105 -1.12 -10.13 -0.97
CA LEU A 105 -1.61 -10.83 0.22
C LEU A 105 -1.46 -10.00 1.49
N MET A 106 -0.43 -9.15 1.57
CA MET A 106 -0.16 -8.31 2.74
C MET A 106 -1.25 -7.27 2.99
N PHE A 107 -2.02 -6.93 1.95
CA PHE A 107 -3.14 -5.99 2.03
C PHE A 107 -4.49 -6.68 2.31
N ARG A 108 -4.53 -8.02 2.41
CA ARG A 108 -5.78 -8.73 2.74
C ARG A 108 -6.11 -8.54 4.22
N PRO A 109 -7.40 -8.35 4.57
CA PRO A 109 -7.83 -8.36 5.96
C PRO A 109 -7.38 -9.65 6.67
N GLY A 110 -6.87 -9.51 7.89
CA GLY A 110 -6.38 -10.64 8.67
C GLY A 110 -4.95 -11.12 8.32
N PHE A 111 -4.27 -10.49 7.35
CA PHE A 111 -2.87 -10.82 7.08
C PHE A 111 -1.95 -10.26 8.17
N SER A 112 -2.15 -9.02 8.60
CA SER A 112 -1.35 -8.41 9.68
C SER A 112 -1.84 -8.93 11.03
N THR A 113 -0.93 -9.54 11.81
CA THR A 113 -1.17 -9.86 13.23
C THR A 113 -0.81 -8.66 14.07
N ALA A 114 -1.56 -7.60 14.01
CA ALA A 114 -1.57 -6.64 15.10
C ALA A 114 -2.34 -7.27 16.28
N GLU A 115 -1.77 -8.30 16.93
CA GLU A 115 -2.20 -8.76 18.26
C GLU A 115 -1.93 -7.71 19.35
N SER A 116 -1.19 -6.67 19.05
CA SER A 116 -1.10 -5.50 19.89
C SER A 116 -1.97 -4.39 19.32
N VAL A 117 -3.23 -4.35 19.75
CA VAL A 117 -3.93 -3.08 19.95
C VAL A 117 -3.07 -2.30 20.94
N THR A 118 -2.06 -1.61 20.43
CA THR A 118 -1.36 -0.63 21.25
C THR A 118 -2.37 0.46 21.52
N GLU A 119 -2.69 0.69 22.81
CA GLU A 119 -3.65 1.66 23.32
C GLU A 119 -3.42 3.10 22.81
N ILE A 120 -2.33 3.36 22.08
CA ILE A 120 -1.95 4.68 21.56
C ILE A 120 -2.65 5.04 20.24
N SER A 121 -3.25 4.09 19.50
CA SER A 121 -3.91 4.40 18.23
C SER A 121 -5.38 3.98 18.14
N GLY A 122 -5.96 3.29 19.12
CA GLY A 122 -7.40 2.95 19.17
C GLY A 122 -8.01 2.29 17.90
N ARG A 123 -7.23 2.08 16.86
CA ARG A 123 -7.60 1.44 15.61
C ARG A 123 -6.45 0.51 15.22
N GLY A 124 -6.69 -0.79 15.20
CA GLY A 124 -5.75 -1.77 14.68
C GLY A 124 -5.45 -1.45 13.21
N VAL A 125 -4.40 -0.64 12.96
CA VAL A 125 -4.06 -0.18 11.62
C VAL A 125 -3.14 -1.23 11.00
N GLY A 126 -3.65 -1.94 9.99
CA GLY A 126 -2.87 -2.83 9.14
C GLY A 126 -2.73 -2.26 7.72
N LEU A 127 -2.01 -2.96 6.86
CA LEU A 127 -1.89 -2.56 5.45
C LEU A 127 -3.23 -2.65 4.70
N ASP A 128 -4.19 -3.44 5.17
CA ASP A 128 -5.57 -3.48 4.69
C ASP A 128 -6.29 -2.13 4.89
N ILE A 129 -6.09 -1.47 6.04
CA ILE A 129 -6.59 -0.11 6.30
C ILE A 129 -5.91 0.90 5.37
N VAL A 130 -4.58 0.78 5.17
CA VAL A 130 -3.86 1.63 4.21
C VAL A 130 -4.51 1.50 2.82
N GLN A 131 -4.75 0.27 2.35
CA GLN A 131 -5.35 0.03 1.05
C GLN A 131 -6.78 0.56 0.97
N SER A 132 -7.62 0.33 1.98
CA SER A 132 -9.00 0.79 1.99
C SER A 132 -9.10 2.32 2.01
N THR A 133 -8.26 2.99 2.80
CA THR A 133 -8.21 4.46 2.84
C THR A 133 -7.79 5.05 1.50
N VAL A 134 -6.69 4.51 0.91
CA VAL A 134 -6.19 4.99 -0.39
C VAL A 134 -7.23 4.74 -1.50
N ARG A 135 -7.93 3.59 -1.48
CA ARG A 135 -9.03 3.30 -2.41
C ARG A 135 -10.22 4.25 -2.22
N GLY A 136 -10.56 4.60 -0.97
CA GLY A 136 -11.59 5.60 -0.68
C GLY A 136 -11.29 6.98 -1.26
N LEU A 137 -10.01 7.29 -1.44
CA LEU A 137 -9.52 8.49 -2.12
C LEU A 137 -9.39 8.31 -3.66
N ASN A 138 -9.99 7.28 -4.24
CA ASN A 138 -9.86 6.91 -5.66
C ASN A 138 -8.40 6.66 -6.08
N GLY A 139 -7.54 6.30 -5.13
CA GLY A 139 -6.14 6.00 -5.35
C GLY A 139 -5.84 4.50 -5.41
N SER A 140 -4.56 4.20 -5.52
CA SER A 140 -4.03 2.85 -5.47
C SER A 140 -2.76 2.81 -4.65
N VAL A 141 -2.51 1.66 -3.99
CA VAL A 141 -1.26 1.38 -3.29
C VAL A 141 -0.66 0.09 -3.86
N SER A 142 0.64 0.11 -4.08
CA SER A 142 1.43 -1.06 -4.47
C SER A 142 2.75 -1.07 -3.72
N VAL A 143 3.42 -2.22 -3.73
CA VAL A 143 4.71 -2.42 -3.11
C VAL A 143 5.62 -3.15 -4.08
N ASP A 144 6.87 -2.72 -4.14
CA ASP A 144 7.98 -3.38 -4.79
C ASP A 144 9.07 -3.63 -3.74
N SER A 145 9.68 -4.80 -3.76
CA SER A 145 10.69 -5.14 -2.77
C SER A 145 11.71 -6.11 -3.35
N GLN A 146 12.93 -6.02 -2.87
CA GLN A 146 14.00 -6.95 -3.18
C GLN A 146 14.70 -7.35 -1.87
N VAL A 147 14.78 -8.65 -1.62
CA VAL A 147 15.45 -9.19 -0.43
C VAL A 147 16.89 -8.71 -0.38
N GLY A 148 17.26 -8.12 0.76
CA GLY A 148 18.57 -7.53 1.01
C GLY A 148 18.73 -6.07 0.56
N GLU A 149 17.83 -5.52 -0.26
CA GLU A 149 17.93 -4.15 -0.78
C GLU A 149 16.92 -3.17 -0.18
N GLY A 150 15.75 -3.68 0.28
CA GLY A 150 14.72 -2.87 0.90
C GLY A 150 13.36 -2.99 0.26
N THR A 151 12.45 -2.08 0.65
CA THR A 151 11.06 -2.07 0.21
C THR A 151 10.65 -0.67 -0.21
N GLU A 152 9.85 -0.57 -1.27
CA GLU A 152 9.29 0.68 -1.75
C GLU A 152 7.77 0.57 -1.89
N PHE A 153 7.05 1.41 -1.15
CA PHE A 153 5.60 1.58 -1.29
C PHE A 153 5.31 2.73 -2.24
N HIS A 154 4.36 2.51 -3.15
CA HIS A 154 3.86 3.50 -4.09
C HIS A 154 2.39 3.78 -3.81
N ILE A 155 2.06 5.01 -3.43
CA ILE A 155 0.68 5.48 -3.31
C ILE A 155 0.43 6.43 -4.48
N ARG A 156 -0.61 6.15 -5.27
CA ARG A 156 -1.05 7.00 -6.37
C ARG A 156 -2.43 7.54 -6.07
N LEU A 157 -2.57 8.85 -6.19
CA LEU A 157 -3.81 9.57 -5.91
C LEU A 157 -4.15 10.49 -7.07
N PRO A 158 -5.42 10.67 -7.41
CA PRO A 158 -5.80 11.70 -8.39
C PRO A 158 -5.49 13.08 -7.81
N ILE A 159 -5.03 14.01 -8.64
CA ILE A 159 -4.76 15.41 -8.23
C ILE A 159 -6.03 16.08 -7.68
N SER A 160 -7.19 15.72 -8.20
CA SER A 160 -8.48 16.27 -7.81
C SER A 160 -9.47 15.16 -7.51
N LEU A 161 -10.11 15.21 -6.35
CA LEU A 161 -11.24 14.36 -6.01
C LEU A 161 -12.51 14.67 -6.82
N ALA A 162 -12.53 15.81 -7.53
CA ALA A 162 -13.68 16.26 -8.30
C ALA A 162 -13.90 15.51 -9.63
N ILE A 163 -12.91 14.71 -10.09
CA ILE A 163 -13.01 13.95 -11.34
C ILE A 163 -13.10 12.46 -11.02
N THR A 164 -14.31 11.93 -11.04
CA THR A 164 -14.56 10.48 -10.93
C THR A 164 -14.85 9.92 -12.31
N ARG A 165 -14.18 8.82 -12.70
CA ARG A 165 -14.55 8.06 -13.89
C ARG A 165 -15.87 7.35 -13.62
N VAL A 166 -16.84 7.55 -14.50
CA VAL A 166 -18.17 6.95 -14.38
C VAL A 166 -18.50 6.11 -15.61
N LEU A 167 -19.26 5.05 -15.41
CA LEU A 167 -19.99 4.37 -16.46
C LEU A 167 -21.36 5.06 -16.61
N MET A 168 -21.62 5.64 -17.78
CA MET A 168 -22.93 6.18 -18.08
C MET A 168 -23.85 5.02 -18.47
N VAL A 169 -24.95 4.87 -17.77
CA VAL A 169 -25.97 3.86 -18.04
C VAL A 169 -27.31 4.54 -18.23
N GLU A 170 -28.12 4.00 -19.12
CA GLU A 170 -29.50 4.44 -19.35
C GLU A 170 -30.44 3.37 -18.86
N ALA A 171 -31.38 3.74 -18.00
CA ALA A 171 -32.45 2.87 -17.52
C ALA A 171 -33.76 3.68 -17.43
N ASN A 172 -34.83 3.16 -17.99
CA ASN A 172 -36.15 3.77 -17.97
C ASN A 172 -36.16 5.23 -18.48
N GLN A 173 -35.41 5.51 -19.56
CA GLN A 173 -35.20 6.83 -20.16
C GLN A 173 -34.47 7.86 -19.28
N GLU A 174 -33.90 7.42 -18.15
CA GLU A 174 -33.06 8.26 -17.32
C GLU A 174 -31.59 7.82 -17.44
N THR A 175 -30.68 8.78 -17.39
CA THR A 175 -29.25 8.55 -17.48
C THR A 175 -28.62 8.61 -16.09
N PHE A 176 -27.91 7.56 -15.72
CA PHE A 176 -27.21 7.44 -14.43
C PHE A 176 -25.69 7.40 -14.65
N ALA A 177 -24.94 8.03 -13.75
CA ALA A 177 -23.50 7.98 -13.72
C ALA A 177 -23.05 7.07 -12.56
N ILE A 178 -22.60 5.86 -12.87
CA ILE A 178 -22.12 4.89 -11.88
C ILE A 178 -20.61 4.99 -11.79
N PRO A 179 -20.03 5.31 -10.60
CA PRO A 179 -18.57 5.33 -10.44
C PRO A 179 -17.96 3.99 -10.85
N LEU A 180 -16.92 4.01 -11.71
CA LEU A 180 -16.27 2.77 -12.20
C LEU A 180 -15.72 1.90 -11.08
N VAL A 181 -15.34 2.49 -9.94
CA VAL A 181 -14.90 1.77 -8.75
C VAL A 181 -16.00 0.89 -8.11
N ALA A 182 -17.27 1.19 -8.40
CA ALA A 182 -18.42 0.40 -7.94
C ALA A 182 -18.85 -0.67 -8.95
N VAL A 183 -18.23 -0.73 -10.13
CA VAL A 183 -18.56 -1.68 -11.20
C VAL A 183 -17.61 -2.87 -11.11
N ASN A 184 -18.11 -4.02 -10.69
CA ASN A 184 -17.31 -5.25 -10.66
C ASN A 184 -17.21 -5.91 -12.03
N GLN A 185 -18.32 -5.91 -12.78
CA GLN A 185 -18.40 -6.58 -14.08
C GLN A 185 -19.52 -5.99 -14.93
N VAL A 186 -19.30 -5.92 -16.23
CA VAL A 186 -20.34 -5.65 -17.21
C VAL A 186 -20.57 -6.94 -17.98
N ALA A 187 -21.80 -7.48 -17.93
CA ALA A 187 -22.18 -8.71 -18.64
C ALA A 187 -23.34 -8.39 -19.58
N ARG A 188 -23.33 -9.05 -20.74
CA ARG A 188 -24.49 -9.05 -21.64
C ARG A 188 -25.42 -10.19 -21.22
N VAL A 189 -26.62 -9.83 -20.83
CA VAL A 189 -27.67 -10.83 -20.55
C VAL A 189 -28.40 -11.08 -21.87
N ALA A 190 -28.48 -12.34 -22.28
CA ALA A 190 -29.17 -12.77 -23.48
C ALA A 190 -30.66 -12.89 -23.23
#